data_62e1390a16bc7deb0d0b61ba6a5c3778
#
_entry.id   62e1390a16bc7deb0d0b61ba6a5c3778
#
_cell.length_a   1.000
_cell.length_b   1.000
_cell.length_c   1.000
_cell.angle_alpha   90.00
_cell.angle_beta   90.00
_cell.angle_gamma   90.00
#
_symmetry.space_group_name_H-M   'P 1'
#
loop_
_entity.id
_entity.type
_entity.pdbx_description
1 polymer ?
#
loop_
_entity_poly.entity_id
_entity_poly.type
_entity_poly.pdbx_seq_one_letter_code
_entity_poly.pdbx_strand_id
1 'polypeptide(L)'
;GRTSLMAIMAKFPDLEMLKIKGSSKTSHTAHELADYARENYKSLKEIIICDTLEEAVRDADIIAEAVSVEPRKWPVIDPAWVKPGCTIISSGTMDMDLEFVRDHVTKVVDNIQMYEEYVNVYQEWDEDGNRISLGTPGIHFVNMVTDGWIEKSEIRHLGNIMRGLEPGRTSDDEIFLVSLGGMPILDVGWGYECYQRALREGIGTKLKLWDAPYMR
;
A
#
# COMPACT_ATOMS: atom_id res chain seq x y z
N GLY A 1 -6.03 -6.30 3.53
CA GLY A 1 -6.28 -6.12 4.96
C GLY A 1 -5.69 -7.24 5.83
N ARG A 2 -6.17 -8.48 5.76
CA ARG A 2 -5.71 -9.57 6.65
C ARG A 2 -4.20 -9.86 6.48
N THR A 3 -3.73 -9.97 5.26
CA THR A 3 -2.30 -10.23 4.97
C THR A 3 -1.41 -9.08 5.45
N SER A 4 -1.86 -7.84 5.27
CA SER A 4 -1.15 -6.65 5.77
C SER A 4 -1.05 -6.69 7.30
N LEU A 5 -2.15 -7.01 8.01
CA LEU A 5 -2.13 -7.17 9.46
C LEU A 5 -1.14 -8.26 9.89
N MET A 6 -1.16 -9.43 9.22
CA MET A 6 -0.21 -10.51 9.52
C MET A 6 1.24 -10.07 9.38
N ALA A 7 1.59 -9.36 8.31
CA ALA A 7 2.93 -8.85 8.08
C ALA A 7 3.35 -7.80 9.12
N ILE A 8 2.46 -6.86 9.45
CA ILE A 8 2.70 -5.83 10.46
C ILE A 8 2.91 -6.48 11.84
N MET A 9 2.05 -7.39 12.26
CA MET A 9 2.15 -8.06 13.56
C MET A 9 3.38 -8.99 13.65
N ALA A 10 3.82 -9.57 12.54
CA ALA A 10 5.06 -10.34 12.50
C ALA A 10 6.31 -9.46 12.73
N LYS A 11 6.27 -8.20 12.28
CA LYS A 11 7.36 -7.23 12.44
C LYS A 11 7.28 -6.48 13.77
N PHE A 12 6.08 -6.17 14.22
CA PHE A 12 5.79 -5.37 15.40
C PHE A 12 4.82 -6.14 16.34
N PRO A 13 5.31 -7.19 17.01
CA PRO A 13 4.45 -8.08 17.80
C PRO A 13 3.83 -7.43 19.05
N ASP A 14 4.38 -6.29 19.46
CA ASP A 14 3.97 -5.58 20.70
C ASP A 14 2.97 -4.46 20.43
N LEU A 15 2.42 -4.34 19.20
CA LEU A 15 1.35 -3.39 18.93
C LEU A 15 0.14 -3.67 19.81
N GLU A 16 -0.41 -2.59 20.38
CA GLU A 16 -1.49 -2.67 21.38
C GLU A 16 -2.87 -2.31 20.83
N MET A 17 -2.92 -1.54 19.73
CA MET A 17 -4.18 -1.03 19.16
C MET A 17 -4.29 -1.34 17.67
N LEU A 18 -5.47 -1.78 17.25
CA LEU A 18 -5.85 -1.94 15.85
C LEU A 18 -7.15 -1.18 15.59
N LYS A 19 -7.08 -0.21 14.67
CA LYS A 19 -8.23 0.50 14.14
C LYS A 19 -8.55 -0.02 12.74
N ILE A 20 -9.80 -0.33 12.46
CA ILE A 20 -10.25 -0.90 11.19
C ILE A 20 -11.34 -0.01 10.60
N LYS A 21 -11.14 0.48 9.39
CA LYS A 21 -12.15 1.17 8.61
C LYS A 21 -12.55 0.32 7.40
N GLY A 22 -13.77 -0.20 7.44
CA GLY A 22 -14.40 -0.88 6.30
C GLY A 22 -15.27 0.07 5.48
N SER A 23 -16.02 -0.45 4.52
CA SER A 23 -17.02 0.34 3.75
C SER A 23 -18.11 0.94 4.65
N SER A 24 -18.44 0.26 5.74
CA SER A 24 -19.34 0.71 6.81
C SER A 24 -18.94 0.07 8.13
N LYS A 25 -19.51 0.54 9.24
CA LYS A 25 -19.31 -0.06 10.58
C LYS A 25 -19.82 -1.51 10.66
N THR A 26 -20.80 -1.83 9.84
CA THR A 26 -21.39 -3.18 9.73
C THR A 26 -20.74 -4.04 8.65
N SER A 27 -19.61 -3.59 8.08
CA SER A 27 -18.89 -4.34 7.06
C SER A 27 -18.47 -5.72 7.58
N HIS A 28 -18.94 -6.79 6.95
CA HIS A 28 -18.61 -8.17 7.29
C HIS A 28 -17.10 -8.40 7.31
N THR A 29 -16.38 -7.91 6.30
CA THR A 29 -14.91 -8.08 6.21
C THR A 29 -14.16 -7.34 7.32
N ALA A 30 -14.69 -6.21 7.83
CA ALA A 30 -14.09 -5.52 8.96
C ALA A 30 -14.27 -6.31 10.26
N HIS A 31 -15.44 -6.93 10.47
CA HIS A 31 -15.71 -7.79 11.61
C HIS A 31 -14.86 -9.07 11.55
N GLU A 32 -14.78 -9.74 10.40
CA GLU A 32 -13.91 -10.91 10.23
C GLU A 32 -12.44 -10.61 10.54
N LEU A 33 -11.95 -9.43 10.11
CA LEU A 33 -10.59 -9.00 10.42
C LEU A 33 -10.41 -8.74 11.92
N ALA A 34 -11.39 -8.11 12.57
CA ALA A 34 -11.37 -7.87 14.00
C ALA A 34 -11.37 -9.18 14.80
N ASP A 35 -12.19 -10.15 14.42
CA ASP A 35 -12.27 -11.45 15.08
C ASP A 35 -10.97 -12.24 14.88
N TYR A 36 -10.46 -12.27 13.67
CA TYR A 36 -9.14 -12.85 13.39
C TYR A 36 -8.04 -12.22 14.25
N ALA A 37 -8.05 -10.90 14.41
CA ALA A 37 -7.07 -10.19 15.22
C ALA A 37 -7.16 -10.59 16.70
N ARG A 38 -8.38 -10.66 17.26
CA ARG A 38 -8.63 -11.07 18.65
C ARG A 38 -8.15 -12.49 18.94
N GLU A 39 -8.35 -13.39 18.00
CA GLU A 39 -7.97 -14.79 18.16
C GLU A 39 -6.45 -14.99 18.10
N ASN A 40 -5.75 -14.24 17.25
CA ASN A 40 -4.35 -14.52 16.91
C ASN A 40 -3.33 -13.61 17.61
N TYR A 41 -3.72 -12.40 18.05
CA TYR A 41 -2.77 -11.41 18.58
C TYR A 41 -3.16 -10.90 19.96
N LYS A 42 -2.54 -11.47 20.98
CA LYS A 42 -2.84 -11.14 22.39
C LYS A 42 -2.28 -9.81 22.87
N SER A 43 -1.32 -9.24 22.13
CA SER A 43 -0.80 -7.88 22.39
C SER A 43 -1.81 -6.78 22.06
N LEU A 44 -2.73 -7.02 21.12
CA LEU A 44 -3.77 -6.06 20.76
C LEU A 44 -4.82 -5.98 21.88
N LYS A 45 -4.70 -4.94 22.72
CA LYS A 45 -5.61 -4.66 23.84
C LYS A 45 -6.91 -4.01 23.36
N GLU A 46 -6.81 -3.20 22.29
CA GLU A 46 -7.94 -2.50 21.71
C GLU A 46 -8.06 -2.81 20.21
N ILE A 47 -9.24 -3.25 19.78
CA ILE A 47 -9.57 -3.48 18.38
C ILE A 47 -10.89 -2.76 18.09
N ILE A 48 -10.79 -1.69 17.30
CA ILE A 48 -11.88 -0.74 17.06
C ILE A 48 -12.29 -0.79 15.58
N ILE A 49 -13.58 -0.98 15.31
CA ILE A 49 -14.16 -0.77 13.99
C ILE A 49 -14.65 0.67 13.92
N CYS A 50 -13.98 1.49 13.14
CA CYS A 50 -14.19 2.93 13.07
C CYS A 50 -15.36 3.29 12.15
N ASP A 51 -16.13 4.32 12.53
CA ASP A 51 -17.21 4.87 11.71
C ASP A 51 -16.65 5.78 10.61
N THR A 52 -15.63 6.58 10.93
CA THR A 52 -15.05 7.55 10.00
C THR A 52 -13.61 7.19 9.63
N LEU A 53 -13.13 7.76 8.54
CA LEU A 53 -11.74 7.65 8.13
C LEU A 53 -10.81 8.36 9.13
N GLU A 54 -11.25 9.52 9.64
CA GLU A 54 -10.52 10.27 10.65
C GLU A 54 -10.25 9.43 11.90
N GLU A 55 -11.26 8.75 12.44
CA GLU A 55 -11.08 7.88 13.61
C GLU A 55 -10.04 6.78 13.38
N ALA A 56 -9.98 6.23 12.15
CA ALA A 56 -9.03 5.19 11.82
C ALA A 56 -7.60 5.72 11.66
N VAL A 57 -7.45 6.90 11.08
CA VAL A 57 -6.15 7.50 10.72
C VAL A 57 -5.51 8.24 11.89
N ARG A 58 -6.33 8.99 12.67
CA ARG A 58 -5.80 9.85 13.72
C ARG A 58 -4.99 9.07 14.75
N ASP A 59 -3.80 9.58 15.06
CA ASP A 59 -2.83 8.99 16.00
C ASP A 59 -2.27 7.60 15.62
N ALA A 60 -2.47 7.16 14.37
CA ALA A 60 -1.91 5.89 13.91
C ALA A 60 -0.40 6.00 13.62
N ASP A 61 0.39 5.02 14.10
CA ASP A 61 1.80 4.87 13.75
C ASP A 61 1.96 4.31 12.34
N ILE A 62 1.06 3.39 11.96
CA ILE A 62 1.05 2.73 10.66
C ILE A 62 -0.36 2.78 10.09
N ILE A 63 -0.49 3.29 8.89
CA ILE A 63 -1.72 3.26 8.10
C ILE A 63 -1.50 2.30 6.95
N ALA A 64 -2.26 1.20 6.90
CA ALA A 64 -2.22 0.24 5.79
C ALA A 64 -3.51 0.38 4.98
N GLU A 65 -3.41 1.09 3.86
CA GLU A 65 -4.50 1.30 2.93
C GLU A 65 -4.48 0.16 1.88
N ALA A 66 -5.63 -0.49 1.68
CA ALA A 66 -5.84 -1.55 0.71
C ALA A 66 -7.29 -1.48 0.19
N VAL A 67 -7.73 -0.28 -0.15
CA VAL A 67 -9.09 -0.01 -0.62
C VAL A 67 -9.18 -0.32 -2.11
N SER A 68 -10.23 -1.04 -2.48
CA SER A 68 -10.61 -1.28 -3.87
C SER A 68 -12.06 -0.80 -4.06
N VAL A 69 -12.21 0.36 -4.67
CA VAL A 69 -13.49 1.02 -4.89
C VAL A 69 -13.62 1.48 -6.34
N GLU A 70 -14.81 1.90 -6.71
CA GLU A 70 -15.04 2.53 -8.02
C GLU A 70 -14.13 3.75 -8.20
N PRO A 71 -13.70 4.04 -9.43
CA PRO A 71 -12.91 5.23 -9.72
C PRO A 71 -13.51 6.50 -9.10
N ARG A 72 -12.65 7.34 -8.54
CA ARG A 72 -13.00 8.62 -7.89
C ARG A 72 -13.85 8.51 -6.60
N LYS A 73 -13.95 7.30 -6.01
CA LYS A 73 -14.60 7.08 -4.70
C LYS A 73 -13.61 6.59 -3.63
N TRP A 74 -12.32 6.70 -3.89
CA TRP A 74 -11.30 6.33 -2.93
C TRP A 74 -11.23 7.30 -1.75
N PRO A 75 -10.68 6.86 -0.62
CA PRO A 75 -10.54 7.70 0.55
C PRO A 75 -9.57 8.85 0.30
N VAL A 76 -9.90 10.00 0.87
CA VAL A 76 -9.00 11.16 0.93
C VAL A 76 -8.56 11.31 2.39
N ILE A 77 -7.25 11.22 2.63
CA ILE A 77 -6.67 11.39 3.96
C ILE A 77 -6.33 12.88 4.17
N ASP A 78 -6.97 13.48 5.17
CA ASP A 78 -6.65 14.85 5.57
C ASP A 78 -5.29 14.85 6.29
N PRO A 79 -4.33 15.70 5.86
CA PRO A 79 -3.04 15.88 6.53
C PRO A 79 -3.13 16.14 8.04
N ALA A 80 -4.17 16.84 8.48
CA ALA A 80 -4.40 17.15 9.89
C ALA A 80 -4.65 15.92 10.79
N TRP A 81 -4.91 14.77 10.20
CA TRP A 81 -5.10 13.50 10.92
C TRP A 81 -3.80 12.71 11.05
N VAL A 82 -2.80 13.01 10.23
CA VAL A 82 -1.55 12.26 10.16
C VAL A 82 -0.57 12.80 11.19
N LYS A 83 -0.15 11.97 12.13
CA LYS A 83 0.82 12.40 13.13
C LYS A 83 2.25 12.33 12.58
N PRO A 84 3.18 13.12 13.13
CA PRO A 84 4.61 12.96 12.87
C PRO A 84 5.05 11.52 13.13
N GLY A 85 5.97 11.03 12.30
CA GLY A 85 6.47 9.66 12.40
C GLY A 85 5.59 8.57 11.79
N CYS A 86 4.41 8.91 11.28
CA CYS A 86 3.51 7.94 10.65
C CYS A 86 4.10 7.32 9.39
N THR A 87 3.84 6.03 9.17
CA THR A 87 4.11 5.34 7.90
C THR A 87 2.80 4.97 7.25
N ILE A 88 2.53 5.55 6.08
CA ILE A 88 1.36 5.26 5.25
C ILE A 88 1.78 4.28 4.16
N ILE A 89 1.18 3.12 4.11
CA ILE A 89 1.39 2.09 3.10
C ILE A 89 0.13 2.01 2.24
N SER A 90 0.22 2.47 1.00
CA SER A 90 -0.88 2.41 0.04
C SER A 90 -0.64 1.29 -0.95
N SER A 91 -1.49 0.28 -0.92
CA SER A 91 -1.54 -0.84 -1.87
C SER A 91 -2.86 -0.91 -2.64
N GLY A 92 -3.71 0.07 -2.44
CA GLY A 92 -4.97 0.30 -3.14
C GLY A 92 -5.01 1.69 -3.76
N THR A 93 -6.08 2.42 -3.49
CA THR A 93 -6.29 3.77 -4.02
C THR A 93 -6.67 4.74 -2.91
N MET A 94 -5.98 5.86 -2.87
CA MET A 94 -6.22 6.97 -1.94
C MET A 94 -5.73 8.28 -2.52
N ASP A 95 -6.25 9.38 -2.00
CA ASP A 95 -5.73 10.72 -2.24
C ASP A 95 -5.33 11.41 -0.93
N MET A 96 -4.45 12.38 -1.07
CA MET A 96 -4.00 13.28 -0.01
C MET A 96 -3.65 14.63 -0.64
N ASP A 97 -3.64 15.69 0.15
CA ASP A 97 -3.17 16.99 -0.31
C ASP A 97 -1.75 16.92 -0.87
N LEU A 98 -1.59 17.31 -2.14
CA LEU A 98 -0.32 17.16 -2.87
C LEU A 98 0.76 18.14 -2.41
N GLU A 99 0.40 19.32 -1.88
CA GLU A 99 1.37 20.25 -1.31
C GLU A 99 1.93 19.69 -0.01
N PHE A 100 1.07 19.11 0.82
CA PHE A 100 1.52 18.40 2.02
C PHE A 100 2.44 17.24 1.67
N VAL A 101 2.09 16.43 0.67
CA VAL A 101 2.94 15.31 0.21
C VAL A 101 4.29 15.83 -0.29
N ARG A 102 4.31 16.93 -1.05
CA ARG A 102 5.55 17.56 -1.52
C ARG A 102 6.46 17.94 -0.38
N ASP A 103 5.92 18.68 0.60
CA ASP A 103 6.72 19.43 1.58
C ASP A 103 7.02 18.64 2.86
N HIS A 104 6.18 17.68 3.23
CA HIS A 104 6.23 17.03 4.55
C HIS A 104 6.37 15.50 4.51
N VAL A 105 6.33 14.87 3.32
CA VAL A 105 6.27 13.43 3.23
C VAL A 105 7.44 12.86 2.45
N THR A 106 8.10 11.86 3.01
CA THR A 106 9.07 11.03 2.28
C THR A 106 8.34 10.08 1.36
N LYS A 107 8.57 10.27 0.07
CA LYS A 107 7.94 9.52 -1.03
C LYS A 107 8.71 8.24 -1.30
N VAL A 108 8.05 7.10 -1.22
CA VAL A 108 8.67 5.79 -1.47
C VAL A 108 7.82 4.99 -2.45
N VAL A 109 8.46 4.33 -3.38
CA VAL A 109 7.80 3.47 -4.37
C VAL A 109 8.46 2.09 -4.43
N ASP A 110 7.72 1.09 -4.87
CA ASP A 110 8.25 -0.21 -5.24
C ASP A 110 9.02 -0.14 -6.56
N ASN A 111 8.46 0.50 -7.59
CA ASN A 111 9.11 0.71 -8.89
C ASN A 111 8.58 1.96 -9.59
N ILE A 112 9.39 3.02 -9.67
CA ILE A 112 9.00 4.29 -10.30
C ILE A 112 8.66 4.13 -11.79
N GLN A 113 9.36 3.26 -12.52
CA GLN A 113 9.16 3.07 -13.96
C GLN A 113 7.75 2.55 -14.27
N MET A 114 7.19 1.75 -13.40
CA MET A 114 5.83 1.26 -13.55
C MET A 114 4.81 2.42 -13.47
N TYR A 115 5.00 3.35 -12.57
CA TYR A 115 4.11 4.52 -12.44
C TYR A 115 4.30 5.51 -13.59
N GLU A 116 5.52 5.67 -14.10
CA GLU A 116 5.79 6.45 -15.32
C GLU A 116 5.02 5.86 -16.51
N GLU A 117 5.00 4.54 -16.66
CA GLU A 117 4.23 3.88 -17.70
C GLU A 117 2.71 4.01 -17.49
N TYR A 118 2.23 3.91 -16.24
CA TYR A 118 0.82 4.16 -15.95
C TYR A 118 0.38 5.57 -16.30
N VAL A 119 1.19 6.59 -16.00
CA VAL A 119 0.92 7.97 -16.43
C VAL A 119 0.81 8.07 -17.95
N ASN A 120 1.75 7.48 -18.68
CA ASN A 120 1.75 7.52 -20.13
C ASN A 120 0.50 6.89 -20.78
N VAL A 121 -0.03 5.82 -20.15
CA VAL A 121 -1.15 5.04 -20.74
C VAL A 121 -2.51 5.49 -20.23
N TYR A 122 -2.63 5.84 -18.95
CA TYR A 122 -3.92 5.97 -18.28
C TYR A 122 -4.23 7.38 -17.77
N GLN A 123 -3.31 8.37 -17.88
CA GLN A 123 -3.60 9.72 -17.41
C GLN A 123 -4.76 10.32 -18.18
N GLU A 124 -5.79 10.73 -17.46
CA GLU A 124 -6.94 11.45 -17.97
C GLU A 124 -6.86 12.94 -17.60
N TRP A 125 -7.59 13.77 -18.36
CA TRP A 125 -7.65 15.22 -18.18
C TRP A 125 -9.11 15.65 -18.14
N ASP A 126 -9.43 16.63 -17.32
CA ASP A 126 -10.76 17.24 -17.29
C ASP A 126 -10.94 18.24 -18.45
N GLU A 127 -12.14 18.84 -18.53
CA GLU A 127 -12.49 19.81 -19.57
C GLU A 127 -11.65 21.11 -19.49
N ASP A 128 -11.12 21.42 -18.31
CA ASP A 128 -10.28 22.58 -18.05
C ASP A 128 -8.78 22.29 -18.26
N GLY A 129 -8.43 21.07 -18.62
CA GLY A 129 -7.06 20.64 -18.86
C GLY A 129 -6.28 20.28 -17.58
N ASN A 130 -6.94 20.05 -16.45
CA ASN A 130 -6.30 19.56 -15.24
C ASN A 130 -6.22 18.03 -15.26
N ARG A 131 -5.15 17.49 -14.68
CA ARG A 131 -5.02 16.04 -14.49
C ARG A 131 -6.09 15.52 -13.55
N ILE A 132 -6.76 14.47 -13.99
CA ILE A 132 -7.69 13.73 -13.12
C ILE A 132 -6.86 12.77 -12.27
N SER A 133 -7.09 12.79 -10.94
CA SER A 133 -6.44 11.84 -10.03
C SER A 133 -6.80 10.40 -10.42
N LEU A 134 -5.81 9.52 -10.37
CA LEU A 134 -5.98 8.08 -10.50
C LEU A 134 -5.95 7.36 -9.13
N GLY A 135 -5.87 8.13 -8.04
CA GLY A 135 -5.93 7.62 -6.67
C GLY A 135 -4.71 6.76 -6.27
N THR A 136 -3.62 6.85 -6.99
CA THR A 136 -2.41 6.06 -6.72
C THR A 136 -1.25 7.00 -6.38
N PRO A 137 -0.72 6.98 -5.14
CA PRO A 137 0.32 7.92 -4.73
C PRO A 137 1.56 7.94 -5.63
N GLY A 138 2.03 6.78 -6.10
CA GLY A 138 3.18 6.72 -7.01
C GLY A 138 2.95 7.46 -8.34
N ILE A 139 1.71 7.51 -8.83
CA ILE A 139 1.33 8.31 -10.01
C ILE A 139 1.41 9.80 -9.67
N HIS A 140 0.94 10.21 -8.49
CA HIS A 140 1.08 11.60 -8.05
C HIS A 140 2.54 12.03 -7.95
N PHE A 141 3.43 11.16 -7.45
CA PHE A 141 4.86 11.45 -7.39
C PHE A 141 5.46 11.68 -8.79
N VAL A 142 5.11 10.83 -9.77
CA VAL A 142 5.53 11.01 -11.17
C VAL A 142 5.01 12.33 -11.74
N ASN A 143 3.75 12.66 -11.47
CA ASN A 143 3.17 13.93 -11.91
C ASN A 143 3.87 15.13 -11.29
N MET A 144 4.23 15.08 -10.00
CA MET A 144 5.02 16.13 -9.33
C MET A 144 6.39 16.33 -10.00
N VAL A 145 7.07 15.24 -10.39
CA VAL A 145 8.33 15.34 -11.13
C VAL A 145 8.10 15.98 -12.51
N THR A 146 7.07 15.57 -13.23
CA THR A 146 6.73 16.11 -14.55
C THR A 146 6.42 17.62 -14.51
N ASP A 147 5.77 18.06 -13.43
CA ASP A 147 5.40 19.46 -13.21
C ASP A 147 6.54 20.29 -12.60
N GLY A 148 7.69 19.67 -12.30
CA GLY A 148 8.82 20.35 -11.70
C GLY A 148 8.64 20.75 -10.24
N TRP A 149 7.71 20.11 -9.52
CA TRP A 149 7.48 20.35 -8.11
C TRP A 149 8.52 19.69 -7.21
N ILE A 150 9.05 18.54 -7.65
CA ILE A 150 10.10 17.78 -6.99
C ILE A 150 11.08 17.23 -8.03
N GLU A 151 12.28 16.88 -7.58
CA GLU A 151 13.23 16.14 -8.39
C GLU A 151 12.97 14.62 -8.28
N LYS A 152 13.21 13.87 -9.35
CA LYS A 152 13.04 12.40 -9.35
C LYS A 152 13.87 11.71 -8.25
N SER A 153 15.01 12.29 -7.89
CA SER A 153 15.88 11.81 -6.82
C SER A 153 15.29 11.92 -5.41
N GLU A 154 14.21 12.67 -5.23
CA GLU A 154 13.48 12.76 -3.96
C GLU A 154 12.54 11.56 -3.73
N ILE A 155 12.30 10.76 -4.76
CA ILE A 155 11.49 9.55 -4.67
C ILE A 155 12.43 8.37 -4.37
N ARG A 156 12.31 7.80 -3.18
CA ARG A 156 13.11 6.65 -2.75
C ARG A 156 12.52 5.34 -3.27
N HIS A 157 13.38 4.37 -3.54
CA HIS A 157 12.97 3.03 -3.93
C HIS A 157 13.01 2.08 -2.72
N LEU A 158 11.88 1.42 -2.44
CA LEU A 158 11.76 0.48 -1.32
C LEU A 158 12.86 -0.60 -1.36
N GLY A 159 13.13 -1.16 -2.53
CA GLY A 159 14.19 -2.15 -2.72
C GLY A 159 15.59 -1.63 -2.40
N ASN A 160 15.87 -0.36 -2.68
CA ASN A 160 17.15 0.27 -2.35
C ASN A 160 17.26 0.54 -0.83
N ILE A 161 16.18 0.99 -0.20
CA ILE A 161 16.12 1.14 1.26
C ILE A 161 16.39 -0.20 1.95
N MET A 162 15.76 -1.28 1.50
CA MET A 162 15.97 -2.63 2.05
C MET A 162 17.39 -3.14 1.89
N ARG A 163 18.10 -2.69 0.85
CA ARG A 163 19.51 -3.04 0.59
C ARG A 163 20.51 -2.07 1.25
N GLY A 164 20.03 -1.02 1.91
CA GLY A 164 20.88 0.01 2.51
C GLY A 164 21.56 0.94 1.48
N LEU A 165 21.03 1.01 0.25
CA LEU A 165 21.54 1.90 -0.82
C LEU A 165 20.90 3.28 -0.77
N GLU A 166 19.74 3.39 -0.18
CA GLU A 166 19.04 4.64 0.13
C GLU A 166 18.69 4.66 1.62
N PRO A 167 18.62 5.84 2.26
CA PRO A 167 18.28 5.93 3.67
C PRO A 167 16.84 5.49 3.91
N GLY A 168 16.61 4.72 4.97
CA GLY A 168 15.29 4.51 5.55
C GLY A 168 14.86 5.75 6.34
N ARG A 169 14.15 5.55 7.44
CA ARG A 169 13.76 6.62 8.37
C ARG A 169 15.00 7.27 8.99
N THR A 170 15.09 8.60 8.93
CA THR A 170 16.23 9.37 9.42
C THR A 170 15.90 10.19 10.67
N SER A 171 14.62 10.40 10.95
CA SER A 171 14.13 11.01 12.20
C SER A 171 12.81 10.39 12.62
N ASP A 172 12.49 10.51 13.92
CA ASP A 172 11.25 9.95 14.49
C ASP A 172 10.00 10.65 13.97
N ASP A 173 10.12 11.89 13.51
CA ASP A 173 9.01 12.69 13.00
C ASP A 173 8.77 12.53 11.48
N GLU A 174 9.67 11.84 10.77
CA GLU A 174 9.59 11.71 9.31
C GLU A 174 8.35 10.89 8.91
N ILE A 175 7.47 11.48 8.12
CA ILE A 175 6.28 10.81 7.59
C ILE A 175 6.63 10.12 6.29
N PHE A 176 6.28 8.83 6.18
CA PHE A 176 6.48 8.04 4.95
C PHE A 176 5.16 7.79 4.25
N LEU A 177 5.14 7.99 2.93
CA LEU A 177 4.09 7.49 2.05
C LEU A 177 4.70 6.50 1.07
N VAL A 178 4.38 5.23 1.27
CA VAL A 178 4.88 4.10 0.48
C VAL A 178 3.79 3.67 -0.49
N SER A 179 4.01 3.88 -1.78
CA SER A 179 3.11 3.41 -2.83
C SER A 179 3.55 2.06 -3.34
N LEU A 180 2.65 1.08 -3.28
CA LEU A 180 2.87 -0.29 -3.71
C LEU A 180 1.89 -0.64 -4.84
N GLY A 181 2.34 -0.55 -6.08
CA GLY A 181 1.53 -0.91 -7.25
C GLY A 181 1.54 -2.40 -7.57
N GLY A 182 2.45 -3.13 -6.92
CA GLY A 182 2.69 -4.54 -7.18
C GLY A 182 3.63 -4.79 -8.37
N MET A 183 4.46 -5.80 -8.23
CA MET A 183 5.40 -6.18 -9.29
C MET A 183 5.21 -7.67 -9.64
N PRO A 184 4.95 -8.02 -10.91
CA PRO A 184 4.76 -9.42 -11.34
C PRO A 184 5.92 -10.36 -10.96
N ILE A 185 7.13 -9.82 -10.81
CA ILE A 185 8.29 -10.60 -10.36
C ILE A 185 8.10 -11.20 -8.95
N LEU A 186 7.33 -10.51 -8.08
CA LEU A 186 7.00 -11.01 -6.75
C LEU A 186 6.05 -12.21 -6.83
N ASP A 187 5.07 -12.16 -7.74
CA ASP A 187 4.13 -13.27 -7.97
C ASP A 187 4.87 -14.49 -8.49
N VAL A 188 5.83 -14.30 -9.42
CA VAL A 188 6.68 -15.38 -9.92
C VAL A 188 7.55 -15.96 -8.80
N GLY A 189 8.17 -15.09 -7.98
CA GLY A 189 9.01 -15.54 -6.86
C GLY A 189 8.22 -16.35 -5.83
N TRP A 190 7.09 -15.83 -5.36
CA TRP A 190 6.20 -16.54 -4.44
C TRP A 190 5.63 -17.83 -5.05
N GLY A 191 5.18 -17.76 -6.29
CA GLY A 191 4.66 -18.91 -7.00
C GLY A 191 5.70 -20.04 -7.11
N TYR A 192 6.97 -19.67 -7.37
CA TYR A 192 8.05 -20.64 -7.42
C TYR A 192 8.32 -21.31 -6.05
N GLU A 193 8.38 -20.51 -4.97
CA GLU A 193 8.56 -21.03 -3.61
C GLU A 193 7.39 -21.96 -3.20
N CYS A 194 6.16 -21.55 -3.47
CA CYS A 194 4.97 -22.39 -3.23
C CYS A 194 5.05 -23.71 -4.02
N TYR A 195 5.43 -23.64 -5.30
CA TYR A 195 5.60 -24.80 -6.15
C TYR A 195 6.68 -25.76 -5.61
N GLN A 196 7.84 -25.24 -5.26
CA GLN A 196 8.93 -26.04 -4.69
C GLN A 196 8.53 -26.71 -3.38
N ARG A 197 7.79 -25.99 -2.53
CA ARG A 197 7.26 -26.53 -1.28
C ARG A 197 6.23 -27.62 -1.54
N ALA A 198 5.29 -27.40 -2.43
CA ALA A 198 4.28 -28.39 -2.81
C ALA A 198 4.92 -29.69 -3.34
N LEU A 199 5.96 -29.58 -4.16
CA LEU A 199 6.72 -30.74 -4.63
C LEU A 199 7.36 -31.52 -3.48
N ARG A 200 7.99 -30.85 -2.52
CA ARG A 200 8.63 -31.50 -1.36
C ARG A 200 7.61 -32.19 -0.45
N GLU A 201 6.45 -31.61 -0.30
CA GLU A 201 5.38 -32.11 0.59
C GLU A 201 4.42 -33.09 -0.11
N GLY A 202 4.58 -33.30 -1.43
CA GLY A 202 3.70 -34.17 -2.22
C GLY A 202 2.27 -33.63 -2.35
N ILE A 203 2.10 -32.31 -2.28
CA ILE A 203 0.80 -31.62 -2.34
C ILE A 203 0.52 -31.19 -3.77
N GLY A 204 -0.73 -31.30 -4.18
CA GLY A 204 -1.22 -30.84 -5.47
C GLY A 204 -1.38 -31.95 -6.49
N THR A 205 -1.94 -31.60 -7.64
CA THR A 205 -2.16 -32.51 -8.75
C THR A 205 -1.39 -32.07 -9.97
N LYS A 206 -0.58 -32.95 -10.54
CA LYS A 206 0.13 -32.68 -11.78
C LYS A 206 -0.85 -32.73 -12.95
N LEU A 207 -1.10 -31.57 -13.53
CA LEU A 207 -1.95 -31.46 -14.71
C LEU A 207 -1.09 -31.38 -15.99
N LYS A 208 -1.57 -32.00 -17.05
CA LYS A 208 -1.00 -31.82 -18.39
C LYS A 208 -1.69 -30.62 -19.04
N LEU A 209 -0.95 -29.58 -19.35
CA LEU A 209 -1.50 -28.40 -19.99
C LEU A 209 -1.76 -28.61 -21.49
N TRP A 210 -0.79 -29.19 -22.19
CA TRP A 210 -0.85 -29.52 -23.62
C TRP A 210 0.20 -30.58 -23.98
N ASP A 211 0.08 -31.22 -25.13
CA ASP A 211 1.08 -32.15 -25.64
C ASP A 211 2.31 -31.46 -26.21
N ALA A 212 2.08 -30.33 -26.84
CA ALA A 212 3.13 -29.43 -27.35
C ALA A 212 2.65 -27.97 -27.23
N PRO A 213 3.55 -26.98 -27.00
CA PRO A 213 3.18 -25.58 -26.97
C PRO A 213 2.47 -25.17 -28.26
N TYR A 214 1.35 -24.44 -28.13
CA TYR A 214 0.59 -23.98 -29.28
C TYR A 214 1.31 -22.88 -30.06
N MET A 215 2.04 -22.03 -29.33
CA MET A 215 2.87 -20.99 -29.92
C MET A 215 4.31 -21.49 -30.05
N ARG A 216 4.85 -21.37 -31.24
CA ARG A 216 6.27 -21.62 -31.58
C ARG A 216 6.98 -20.32 -31.79
#